data_930e83236559d9520b0222f32ee63f11
#
_entry.id   930e83236559d9520b0222f32ee63f11
#
_cell.length_a   1.000
_cell.length_b   1.000
_cell.length_c   1.000
_cell.angle_alpha   90.00
_cell.angle_beta   90.00
_cell.angle_gamma   90.00
#
_symmetry.space_group_name_H-M   'P 1'
#
loop_
_entity.id
_entity.type
_entity.pdbx_description
1 polymer ?
#
loop_
_entity_poly.entity_id
_entity_poly.type
_entity_poly.pdbx_seq_one_letter_code
_entity_poly.pdbx_strand_id
1 'polypeptide(L)'
;MRTLGLGSLRLKLVAFTVLSLVGGLSQAVVLVLVSEVAVAQVDREHSVHAFGRSFSSSSAIIVAFVALAFFFSTSIVATLLSTSVSEQALTVTRSRIVSGFFQSNWSLQSTERLGHIQQLLTVNSMATANAVGNLSSAIQSLLMVSGLLGVALVVDPVAAIGVIAIGIVLSQILRPLNMGSRRANRLVSKVTRGMATQVTEYTRLSRDFRLFGVETRATNTLHTSIEDTGHAFRRAQILINLTPVLYQSLALALVIAAIAFLSGGGHERFAELGAILLLVLRSVSYGSSLQSAIQGIRGSQGMLEDVTSDLRRFDEARVSTGARVPESFEVDFDSVEYSYDGTTLALRDVTMHIPEGKVVGVLGPSGSGKTTISQLLLGLREPTSGRATIGGQDAVAIPKSDERGTVALVPQEPVLLQGSIIDNIKFFRDFEEREVIDAARVAYLHEDVARMTDGYMTPVGEGGGALSGGQKQRLAIARALIGSPKLIVLDEPTSAVDGRTEKLIRQTLSELRGHVTVVIISHRIETTRQCDLLLVLKNGMIADYGDRDAVLAGSAYRDIVLSRHELDADDASED
;
A
#
# COMPACT_ATOMS: atom_id res chain seq x y z
N MET A 1 -1.33 -13.68 11.08
CA MET A 1 -1.54 -12.71 12.17
C MET A 1 -0.23 -12.22 12.83
N ARG A 2 0.75 -13.07 13.12
CA ARG A 2 2.06 -12.60 13.65
C ARG A 2 2.80 -11.71 12.66
N THR A 3 2.84 -12.08 11.39
CA THR A 3 3.46 -11.32 10.29
C THR A 3 2.77 -9.98 10.00
N LEU A 4 1.49 -9.82 10.36
CA LEU A 4 0.74 -8.58 10.20
C LEU A 4 0.75 -7.68 11.46
N GLY A 5 1.45 -8.07 12.55
CA GLY A 5 1.54 -7.26 13.78
C GLY A 5 0.23 -7.19 14.59
N LEU A 6 -0.73 -8.08 14.32
CA LEU A 6 -2.06 -8.07 14.94
C LEU A 6 -2.11 -8.71 16.36
N GLY A 7 -1.01 -8.73 17.07
CA GLY A 7 -0.93 -9.31 18.43
C GLY A 7 -1.79 -8.61 19.46
N SER A 8 -1.99 -7.30 19.32
CA SER A 8 -2.84 -6.48 20.19
C SER A 8 -4.33 -6.80 20.12
N LEU A 9 -4.76 -7.49 19.06
CA LEU A 9 -6.17 -7.86 18.83
C LEU A 9 -6.62 -9.11 19.62
N ARG A 10 -5.70 -9.83 20.26
CA ARG A 10 -6.01 -11.12 20.91
C ARG A 10 -7.09 -10.99 21.99
N LEU A 11 -7.00 -9.99 22.85
CA LEU A 11 -7.96 -9.80 23.92
C LEU A 11 -9.37 -9.52 23.38
N LYS A 12 -9.47 -8.66 22.37
CA LYS A 12 -10.76 -8.36 21.71
C LYS A 12 -11.35 -9.59 21.02
N LEU A 13 -10.52 -10.42 20.38
CA LEU A 13 -10.95 -11.66 19.74
C LEU A 13 -11.43 -12.69 20.79
N VAL A 14 -10.77 -12.80 21.93
CA VAL A 14 -11.22 -13.67 23.02
C VAL A 14 -12.56 -13.19 23.57
N ALA A 15 -12.70 -11.88 23.88
CA ALA A 15 -13.96 -11.32 24.34
C ALA A 15 -15.09 -11.53 23.32
N PHE A 16 -14.82 -11.31 22.02
CA PHE A 16 -15.76 -11.59 20.94
C PHE A 16 -16.18 -13.07 20.88
N THR A 17 -15.23 -13.99 21.04
CA THR A 17 -15.49 -15.43 21.03
C THR A 17 -16.39 -15.84 22.18
N VAL A 18 -16.11 -15.36 23.40
CA VAL A 18 -16.94 -15.63 24.59
C VAL A 18 -18.34 -15.06 24.42
N LEU A 19 -18.48 -13.81 23.99
CA LEU A 19 -19.79 -13.17 23.77
C LEU A 19 -20.60 -13.89 22.69
N SER A 20 -19.94 -14.35 21.61
CA SER A 20 -20.60 -15.10 20.56
C SER A 20 -21.11 -16.48 21.05
N LEU A 21 -20.36 -17.16 21.90
CA LEU A 21 -20.80 -18.43 22.50
C LEU A 21 -21.98 -18.22 23.43
N VAL A 22 -21.90 -17.25 24.32
CA VAL A 22 -22.98 -16.88 25.27
C VAL A 22 -24.24 -16.46 24.51
N GLY A 23 -24.09 -15.66 23.43
CA GLY A 23 -25.18 -15.27 22.55
C GLY A 23 -25.86 -16.49 21.89
N GLY A 24 -25.08 -17.47 21.42
CA GLY A 24 -25.60 -18.69 20.82
C GLY A 24 -26.43 -19.53 21.78
N LEU A 25 -25.93 -19.70 23.01
CA LEU A 25 -26.67 -20.42 24.05
C LEU A 25 -27.95 -19.69 24.44
N SER A 26 -27.90 -18.36 24.60
CA SER A 26 -29.08 -17.54 24.92
C SER A 26 -30.14 -17.62 23.82
N GLN A 27 -29.74 -17.56 22.53
CA GLN A 27 -30.66 -17.72 21.41
C GLN A 27 -31.32 -19.11 21.40
N ALA A 28 -30.57 -20.15 21.67
CA ALA A 28 -31.11 -21.51 21.72
C ALA A 28 -32.16 -21.66 22.82
N VAL A 29 -31.91 -21.08 24.00
CA VAL A 29 -32.89 -21.04 25.10
C VAL A 29 -34.18 -20.33 24.68
N VAL A 30 -34.06 -19.17 24.01
CA VAL A 30 -35.23 -18.42 23.50
C VAL A 30 -36.05 -19.30 22.54
N LEU A 31 -35.41 -19.98 21.60
CA LEU A 31 -36.11 -20.79 20.61
C LEU A 31 -36.87 -21.98 21.23
N VAL A 32 -36.26 -22.64 22.23
CA VAL A 32 -36.92 -23.75 22.96
C VAL A 32 -38.09 -23.21 23.77
N LEU A 33 -37.92 -22.15 24.55
CA LEU A 33 -39.02 -21.59 25.35
C LEU A 33 -40.18 -21.08 24.48
N VAL A 34 -39.90 -20.43 23.36
CA VAL A 34 -40.96 -19.97 22.43
C VAL A 34 -41.75 -21.16 21.86
N SER A 35 -41.04 -22.24 21.50
CA SER A 35 -41.68 -23.43 20.99
C SER A 35 -42.60 -24.10 22.04
N GLU A 36 -42.08 -24.31 23.24
CA GLU A 36 -42.81 -24.95 24.33
C GLU A 36 -44.04 -24.11 24.78
N VAL A 37 -43.88 -22.77 24.85
CA VAL A 37 -44.98 -21.86 25.16
C VAL A 37 -46.06 -21.93 24.05
N ALA A 38 -45.66 -22.00 22.78
CA ALA A 38 -46.61 -22.08 21.67
C ALA A 38 -47.47 -23.36 21.76
N VAL A 39 -46.87 -24.45 22.14
CA VAL A 39 -47.55 -25.74 22.31
C VAL A 39 -48.44 -25.76 23.53
N ALA A 40 -47.96 -25.34 24.70
CA ALA A 40 -48.75 -25.25 25.90
C ALA A 40 -50.03 -24.37 25.70
N GLN A 41 -49.94 -23.34 24.87
CA GLN A 41 -51.07 -22.52 24.44
C GLN A 41 -52.10 -23.29 23.58
N VAL A 42 -51.61 -24.13 22.66
CA VAL A 42 -52.49 -24.95 21.79
C VAL A 42 -53.19 -26.02 22.61
N ASP A 43 -52.48 -26.68 23.52
CA ASP A 43 -52.99 -27.76 24.37
C ASP A 43 -53.79 -27.22 25.57
N ARG A 44 -53.92 -25.90 25.74
CA ARG A 44 -54.54 -25.20 26.87
C ARG A 44 -53.97 -25.58 28.24
N GLU A 45 -52.71 -25.98 28.23
CA GLU A 45 -51.97 -26.23 29.46
C GLU A 45 -51.42 -24.92 30.09
N HIS A 46 -51.47 -24.81 31.42
CA HIS A 46 -50.98 -23.65 32.14
C HIS A 46 -49.50 -23.81 32.59
N SER A 47 -48.90 -24.96 32.28
CA SER A 47 -47.53 -25.32 32.60
C SER A 47 -46.73 -25.63 31.36
N VAL A 48 -45.51 -25.07 31.29
CA VAL A 48 -44.54 -25.30 30.19
C VAL A 48 -43.42 -26.19 30.74
N HIS A 49 -43.12 -27.28 30.09
CA HIS A 49 -42.07 -28.21 30.52
C HIS A 49 -40.81 -27.97 29.64
N ALA A 50 -39.82 -27.24 30.18
CA ALA A 50 -38.58 -26.98 29.48
C ALA A 50 -37.37 -27.31 30.38
N PHE A 51 -36.35 -27.92 29.80
CA PHE A 51 -35.07 -28.28 30.48
C PHE A 51 -35.28 -29.12 31.76
N GLY A 52 -36.29 -30.02 31.78
CA GLY A 52 -36.59 -30.88 32.89
C GLY A 52 -37.25 -30.17 34.10
N ARG A 53 -37.76 -28.94 33.90
CA ARG A 53 -38.49 -28.16 34.91
C ARG A 53 -39.82 -27.70 34.37
N SER A 54 -40.85 -27.60 35.27
CA SER A 54 -42.12 -27.02 34.93
C SER A 54 -42.16 -25.54 35.32
N PHE A 55 -42.54 -24.70 34.34
CA PHE A 55 -42.72 -23.26 34.52
C PHE A 55 -44.18 -22.91 34.28
N SER A 56 -44.72 -21.86 34.91
CA SER A 56 -45.98 -21.30 34.48
C SER A 56 -45.76 -20.63 33.10
N SER A 57 -46.77 -20.66 32.25
CA SER A 57 -46.69 -20.04 30.91
C SER A 57 -46.27 -18.57 30.95
N SER A 58 -46.71 -17.82 31.94
CA SER A 58 -46.30 -16.41 32.18
C SER A 58 -44.85 -16.27 32.54
N SER A 59 -44.31 -17.15 33.42
CA SER A 59 -42.89 -17.12 33.79
C SER A 59 -41.98 -17.55 32.63
N ALA A 60 -42.37 -18.51 31.82
CA ALA A 60 -41.63 -18.93 30.64
C ALA A 60 -41.53 -17.81 29.61
N ILE A 61 -42.61 -17.04 29.38
CA ILE A 61 -42.61 -15.85 28.53
C ILE A 61 -41.65 -14.78 29.03
N ILE A 62 -41.64 -14.47 30.35
CA ILE A 62 -40.73 -13.50 30.95
C ILE A 62 -39.27 -13.93 30.75
N VAL A 63 -38.96 -15.20 31.03
CA VAL A 63 -37.61 -15.74 30.85
C VAL A 63 -37.18 -15.67 29.36
N ALA A 64 -38.09 -15.98 28.43
CA ALA A 64 -37.82 -15.85 27.00
C ALA A 64 -37.51 -14.39 26.60
N PHE A 65 -38.23 -13.40 27.11
CA PHE A 65 -37.94 -11.99 26.84
C PHE A 65 -36.63 -11.54 27.46
N VAL A 66 -36.30 -11.96 28.69
CA VAL A 66 -35.00 -11.65 29.32
C VAL A 66 -33.85 -12.27 28.52
N ALA A 67 -33.98 -13.54 28.11
CA ALA A 67 -32.99 -14.21 27.28
C ALA A 67 -32.84 -13.56 25.90
N LEU A 68 -33.93 -13.09 25.29
CA LEU A 68 -33.92 -12.35 24.04
C LEU A 68 -33.19 -11.00 24.16
N ALA A 69 -33.51 -10.23 25.22
CA ALA A 69 -32.84 -8.95 25.49
C ALA A 69 -31.34 -9.15 25.74
N PHE A 70 -30.97 -10.22 26.43
CA PHE A 70 -29.58 -10.58 26.67
C PHE A 70 -28.87 -11.01 25.37
N PHE A 71 -29.48 -11.85 24.54
CA PHE A 71 -28.99 -12.20 23.19
C PHE A 71 -28.78 -10.95 22.33
N PHE A 72 -29.75 -10.04 22.33
CA PHE A 72 -29.67 -8.81 21.56
C PHE A 72 -28.47 -7.94 22.02
N SER A 73 -28.33 -7.75 23.32
CA SER A 73 -27.24 -6.98 23.90
C SER A 73 -25.86 -7.59 23.60
N THR A 74 -25.71 -8.91 23.77
CA THR A 74 -24.46 -9.62 23.46
C THR A 74 -24.13 -9.58 21.97
N SER A 75 -25.13 -9.65 21.09
CA SER A 75 -24.95 -9.57 19.63
C SER A 75 -24.50 -8.18 19.19
N ILE A 76 -25.04 -7.10 19.79
CA ILE A 76 -24.58 -5.74 19.52
C ILE A 76 -23.11 -5.59 19.93
N VAL A 77 -22.75 -5.98 21.15
CA VAL A 77 -21.36 -5.85 21.64
C VAL A 77 -20.41 -6.69 20.78
N ALA A 78 -20.79 -7.91 20.42
CA ALA A 78 -20.00 -8.75 19.51
C ALA A 78 -19.79 -8.08 18.14
N THR A 79 -20.83 -7.46 17.57
CA THR A 79 -20.74 -6.73 16.30
C THR A 79 -19.77 -5.54 16.41
N LEU A 80 -19.89 -4.73 17.46
CA LEU A 80 -18.98 -3.60 17.71
C LEU A 80 -17.53 -4.05 17.86
N LEU A 81 -17.30 -5.15 18.59
CA LEU A 81 -15.95 -5.73 18.75
C LEU A 81 -15.40 -6.25 17.42
N SER A 82 -16.19 -6.97 16.62
CA SER A 82 -15.79 -7.47 15.30
C SER A 82 -15.41 -6.33 14.35
N THR A 83 -16.23 -5.27 14.32
CA THR A 83 -15.95 -4.08 13.50
C THR A 83 -14.68 -3.37 13.97
N SER A 84 -14.49 -3.20 15.27
CA SER A 84 -13.27 -2.60 15.84
C SER A 84 -12.00 -3.43 15.53
N VAL A 85 -12.10 -4.75 15.51
CA VAL A 85 -10.98 -5.63 15.11
C VAL A 85 -10.65 -5.47 13.63
N SER A 86 -11.65 -5.37 12.77
CA SER A 86 -11.46 -5.15 11.33
C SER A 86 -10.86 -3.78 11.02
N GLU A 87 -11.33 -2.74 11.69
CA GLU A 87 -10.79 -1.37 11.59
C GLU A 87 -9.33 -1.30 12.03
N GLN A 88 -8.99 -1.89 13.17
CA GLN A 88 -7.60 -1.95 13.63
C GLN A 88 -6.71 -2.74 12.68
N ALA A 89 -7.21 -3.84 12.09
CA ALA A 89 -6.46 -4.59 11.08
C ALA A 89 -6.14 -3.73 9.85
N LEU A 90 -7.09 -2.91 9.40
CA LEU A 90 -6.91 -1.97 8.30
C LEU A 90 -5.82 -0.93 8.63
N THR A 91 -5.97 -0.26 9.77
CA THR A 91 -5.09 0.83 10.20
C THR A 91 -3.65 0.33 10.39
N VAL A 92 -3.47 -0.79 11.10
CA VAL A 92 -2.14 -1.39 11.32
C VAL A 92 -1.50 -1.82 10.02
N THR A 93 -2.27 -2.44 9.10
CA THR A 93 -1.73 -2.87 7.80
C THR A 93 -1.27 -1.67 6.98
N ARG A 94 -2.09 -0.61 6.88
CA ARG A 94 -1.73 0.62 6.16
C ARG A 94 -0.50 1.30 6.76
N SER A 95 -0.47 1.45 8.08
CA SER A 95 0.68 2.05 8.77
C SER A 95 1.97 1.26 8.51
N ARG A 96 1.90 -0.07 8.53
CA ARG A 96 3.08 -0.92 8.24
C ARG A 96 3.53 -0.85 6.80
N ILE A 97 2.61 -0.79 5.83
CA ILE A 97 2.95 -0.61 4.41
C ILE A 97 3.68 0.73 4.23
N VAL A 98 3.12 1.83 4.76
CA VAL A 98 3.71 3.16 4.66
C VAL A 98 5.09 3.20 5.34
N SER A 99 5.18 2.79 6.61
CA SER A 99 6.45 2.81 7.34
C SER A 99 7.49 1.87 6.73
N GLY A 100 7.09 0.68 6.31
CA GLY A 100 7.98 -0.28 5.66
C GLY A 100 8.55 0.26 4.34
N PHE A 101 7.71 0.84 3.49
CA PHE A 101 8.14 1.44 2.23
C PHE A 101 9.12 2.61 2.45
N PHE A 102 8.77 3.59 3.31
CA PHE A 102 9.64 4.75 3.53
C PHE A 102 10.93 4.43 4.31
N GLN A 103 10.97 3.33 5.07
CA GLN A 103 12.17 2.86 5.78
C GLN A 103 13.01 1.87 4.95
N SER A 104 12.56 1.46 3.78
CA SER A 104 13.32 0.61 2.87
C SER A 104 14.39 1.39 2.11
N ASN A 105 15.37 0.70 1.55
CA ASN A 105 16.44 1.31 0.77
C ASN A 105 15.93 1.89 -0.55
N TRP A 106 16.67 2.85 -1.10
CA TRP A 106 16.35 3.53 -2.35
C TRP A 106 16.28 2.58 -3.56
N SER A 107 17.06 1.51 -3.56
CA SER A 107 17.05 0.52 -4.63
C SER A 107 15.65 -0.10 -4.81
N LEU A 108 14.99 -0.41 -3.70
CA LEU A 108 13.60 -0.90 -3.71
C LEU A 108 12.63 0.22 -4.06
N GLN A 109 12.73 1.38 -3.40
CA GLN A 109 11.80 2.49 -3.62
C GLN A 109 11.81 2.97 -5.08
N SER A 110 12.97 3.05 -5.72
CA SER A 110 13.14 3.54 -7.09
C SER A 110 12.61 2.58 -8.16
N THR A 111 12.54 1.29 -7.86
CA THR A 111 12.01 0.26 -8.77
C THR A 111 10.51 0.02 -8.59
N GLU A 112 9.94 0.51 -7.48
CA GLU A 112 8.54 0.27 -7.17
C GLU A 112 7.61 1.14 -8.02
N ARG A 113 6.57 0.53 -8.55
CA ARG A 113 5.58 1.25 -9.37
C ARG A 113 4.63 2.05 -8.47
N LEU A 114 4.44 3.33 -8.76
CA LEU A 114 3.52 4.21 -8.01
C LEU A 114 2.12 3.61 -7.84
N GLY A 115 1.57 3.00 -8.89
CA GLY A 115 0.26 2.34 -8.84
C GLY A 115 0.23 1.11 -7.90
N HIS A 116 1.37 0.44 -7.67
CA HIS A 116 1.42 -0.72 -6.78
C HIS A 116 1.27 -0.32 -5.31
N ILE A 117 1.99 0.70 -4.85
CA ILE A 117 1.85 1.22 -3.48
C ILE A 117 0.42 1.72 -3.23
N GLN A 118 -0.17 2.44 -4.19
CA GLN A 118 -1.56 2.88 -4.11
C GLN A 118 -2.52 1.69 -4.00
N GLN A 119 -2.32 0.63 -4.78
CA GLN A 119 -3.12 -0.60 -4.72
C GLN A 119 -2.98 -1.30 -3.37
N LEU A 120 -1.76 -1.40 -2.82
CA LEU A 120 -1.51 -1.98 -1.49
C LEU A 120 -2.26 -1.21 -0.40
N LEU A 121 -2.23 0.13 -0.43
CA LEU A 121 -2.85 0.99 0.57
C LEU A 121 -4.38 1.06 0.45
N THR A 122 -4.94 0.88 -0.73
CA THR A 122 -6.40 0.98 -0.95
C THR A 122 -7.07 -0.39 -1.00
N VAL A 123 -6.77 -1.19 -2.01
CA VAL A 123 -7.47 -2.44 -2.30
C VAL A 123 -7.00 -3.58 -1.39
N ASN A 124 -5.68 -3.80 -1.33
CA ASN A 124 -5.13 -4.97 -0.63
C ASN A 124 -5.24 -4.84 0.90
N SER A 125 -5.08 -3.61 1.44
CA SER A 125 -5.30 -3.35 2.87
C SER A 125 -6.77 -3.54 3.26
N MET A 126 -7.74 -3.14 2.41
CA MET A 126 -9.16 -3.38 2.63
C MET A 126 -9.48 -4.88 2.58
N ALA A 127 -8.87 -5.63 1.65
CA ALA A 127 -9.02 -7.08 1.59
C ALA A 127 -8.52 -7.76 2.88
N THR A 128 -7.47 -7.22 3.53
CA THR A 128 -6.99 -7.69 4.83
C THR A 128 -8.04 -7.47 5.93
N ALA A 129 -8.65 -6.28 6.00
CA ALA A 129 -9.71 -5.98 6.95
C ALA A 129 -10.94 -6.88 6.73
N ASN A 130 -11.36 -7.06 5.47
CA ASN A 130 -12.46 -7.94 5.10
C ASN A 130 -12.18 -9.41 5.46
N ALA A 131 -10.95 -9.89 5.29
CA ALA A 131 -10.56 -11.24 5.69
C ALA A 131 -10.67 -11.43 7.22
N VAL A 132 -10.27 -10.43 8.00
CA VAL A 132 -10.42 -10.44 9.47
C VAL A 132 -11.89 -10.39 9.88
N GLY A 133 -12.71 -9.56 9.24
CA GLY A 133 -14.16 -9.52 9.45
C GLY A 133 -14.84 -10.85 9.13
N ASN A 134 -14.49 -11.46 7.99
CA ASN A 134 -14.97 -12.78 7.62
C ASN A 134 -14.53 -13.87 8.60
N LEU A 135 -13.30 -13.79 9.14
CA LEU A 135 -12.84 -14.71 10.19
C LEU A 135 -13.69 -14.58 11.45
N SER A 136 -13.99 -13.35 11.88
CA SER A 136 -14.89 -13.09 13.01
C SER A 136 -16.28 -13.66 12.75
N SER A 137 -16.84 -13.45 11.56
CA SER A 137 -18.14 -14.00 11.15
C SER A 137 -18.13 -15.54 11.11
N ALA A 138 -17.03 -16.16 10.67
CA ALA A 138 -16.87 -17.61 10.67
C ALA A 138 -16.85 -18.16 12.11
N ILE A 139 -16.09 -17.53 13.01
CA ILE A 139 -16.03 -17.91 14.42
C ILE A 139 -17.42 -17.77 15.05
N GLN A 140 -18.09 -16.64 14.86
CA GLN A 140 -19.44 -16.39 15.38
C GLN A 140 -20.42 -17.47 14.88
N SER A 141 -20.48 -17.71 13.56
CA SER A 141 -21.38 -18.68 12.98
C SER A 141 -21.13 -20.11 13.51
N LEU A 142 -19.85 -20.49 13.67
CA LEU A 142 -19.48 -21.78 14.22
C LEU A 142 -19.96 -21.92 15.67
N LEU A 143 -19.75 -20.91 16.51
CA LEU A 143 -20.16 -20.92 17.92
C LEU A 143 -21.69 -20.90 18.07
N MET A 144 -22.38 -20.15 17.21
CA MET A 144 -23.84 -20.15 17.17
C MET A 144 -24.40 -21.53 16.81
N VAL A 145 -23.87 -22.17 15.77
CA VAL A 145 -24.25 -23.55 15.40
C VAL A 145 -23.95 -24.51 16.53
N SER A 146 -22.79 -24.42 17.16
CA SER A 146 -22.41 -25.29 18.29
C SER A 146 -23.35 -25.10 19.49
N GLY A 147 -23.74 -23.87 19.81
CA GLY A 147 -24.69 -23.57 20.87
C GLY A 147 -26.09 -24.16 20.59
N LEU A 148 -26.59 -23.96 19.36
CA LEU A 148 -27.88 -24.52 18.93
C LEU A 148 -27.88 -26.07 18.96
N LEU A 149 -26.82 -26.70 18.44
CA LEU A 149 -26.67 -28.15 18.46
C LEU A 149 -26.52 -28.70 19.87
N GLY A 150 -25.80 -28.00 20.74
CA GLY A 150 -25.65 -28.37 22.16
C GLY A 150 -27.01 -28.42 22.87
N VAL A 151 -27.85 -27.41 22.65
CA VAL A 151 -29.21 -27.38 23.21
C VAL A 151 -30.09 -28.44 22.54
N ALA A 152 -30.01 -28.62 21.23
CA ALA A 152 -30.75 -29.66 20.51
C ALA A 152 -30.43 -31.07 21.06
N LEU A 153 -29.16 -31.36 21.37
CA LEU A 153 -28.75 -32.63 21.98
C LEU A 153 -29.34 -32.87 23.38
N VAL A 154 -29.61 -31.81 24.13
CA VAL A 154 -30.23 -31.93 25.46
C VAL A 154 -31.76 -32.12 25.35
N VAL A 155 -32.38 -31.51 24.33
CA VAL A 155 -33.86 -31.61 24.11
C VAL A 155 -34.20 -32.96 23.43
N ASP A 156 -33.57 -33.28 22.33
CA ASP A 156 -33.76 -34.53 21.60
C ASP A 156 -32.47 -34.94 20.86
N PRO A 157 -31.70 -35.94 21.37
CA PRO A 157 -30.46 -36.39 20.75
C PRO A 157 -30.65 -36.97 19.33
N VAL A 158 -31.78 -37.62 19.06
CA VAL A 158 -32.04 -38.22 17.74
C VAL A 158 -32.25 -37.17 16.67
N ALA A 159 -33.04 -36.14 17.02
CA ALA A 159 -33.25 -35.02 16.13
C ALA A 159 -31.96 -34.19 15.90
N ALA A 160 -31.13 -33.99 16.92
CA ALA A 160 -29.84 -33.31 16.80
C ALA A 160 -28.91 -34.05 15.82
N ILE A 161 -28.83 -35.39 15.89
CA ILE A 161 -28.07 -36.18 14.93
C ILE A 161 -28.64 -36.04 13.52
N GLY A 162 -29.96 -35.98 13.36
CA GLY A 162 -30.63 -35.70 12.09
C GLY A 162 -30.22 -34.38 11.49
N VAL A 163 -30.16 -33.31 12.30
CA VAL A 163 -29.71 -31.96 11.86
C VAL A 163 -28.27 -32.00 11.36
N ILE A 164 -27.37 -32.67 12.09
CA ILE A 164 -25.97 -32.82 11.68
C ILE A 164 -25.88 -33.58 10.36
N ALA A 165 -26.61 -34.69 10.21
CA ALA A 165 -26.62 -35.44 8.97
C ALA A 165 -27.12 -34.62 7.77
N ILE A 166 -28.21 -33.85 7.95
CA ILE A 166 -28.72 -32.90 6.94
C ILE A 166 -27.64 -31.90 6.56
N GLY A 167 -26.97 -31.29 7.54
CA GLY A 167 -25.88 -30.33 7.29
C GLY A 167 -24.73 -30.90 6.45
N ILE A 168 -24.33 -32.13 6.75
CA ILE A 168 -23.28 -32.88 6.00
C ILE A 168 -23.74 -33.14 4.56
N VAL A 169 -24.94 -33.66 4.38
CA VAL A 169 -25.52 -33.95 3.05
C VAL A 169 -25.61 -32.67 2.20
N LEU A 170 -26.12 -31.58 2.76
CA LEU A 170 -26.17 -30.26 2.09
C LEU A 170 -24.79 -29.76 1.69
N SER A 171 -23.81 -29.90 2.57
CA SER A 171 -22.41 -29.52 2.29
C SER A 171 -21.85 -30.28 1.10
N GLN A 172 -22.14 -31.58 0.96
CA GLN A 172 -21.69 -32.38 -0.16
C GLN A 172 -22.41 -32.04 -1.47
N ILE A 173 -23.73 -31.89 -1.43
CA ILE A 173 -24.54 -31.51 -2.60
C ILE A 173 -24.07 -30.16 -3.17
N LEU A 174 -23.78 -29.18 -2.32
CA LEU A 174 -23.38 -27.84 -2.74
C LEU A 174 -21.87 -27.67 -3.03
N ARG A 175 -21.08 -28.71 -2.81
CA ARG A 175 -19.63 -28.71 -3.07
C ARG A 175 -19.25 -28.28 -4.50
N PRO A 176 -19.89 -28.77 -5.60
CA PRO A 176 -19.54 -28.36 -6.95
C PRO A 176 -19.85 -26.88 -7.21
N LEU A 177 -20.94 -26.33 -6.63
CA LEU A 177 -21.27 -24.91 -6.74
C LEU A 177 -20.21 -24.03 -6.08
N ASN A 178 -19.73 -24.44 -4.91
CA ASN A 178 -18.64 -23.76 -4.20
C ASN A 178 -17.33 -23.78 -4.98
N MET A 179 -17.02 -24.87 -5.68
CA MET A 179 -15.86 -24.94 -6.57
C MET A 179 -16.02 -24.02 -7.78
N GLY A 180 -17.21 -23.96 -8.35
CA GLY A 180 -17.56 -23.02 -9.44
C GLY A 180 -17.36 -21.56 -9.04
N SER A 181 -17.86 -21.16 -7.87
CA SER A 181 -17.70 -19.81 -7.31
C SER A 181 -16.22 -19.43 -7.14
N ARG A 182 -15.37 -20.35 -6.66
CA ARG A 182 -13.91 -20.11 -6.53
C ARG A 182 -13.24 -19.85 -7.88
N ARG A 183 -13.59 -20.63 -8.91
CA ARG A 183 -13.03 -20.46 -10.27
C ARG A 183 -13.47 -19.11 -10.86
N ALA A 184 -14.76 -18.76 -10.68
CA ALA A 184 -15.30 -17.48 -11.14
C ALA A 184 -14.62 -16.29 -10.47
N ASN A 185 -14.40 -16.31 -9.15
CA ASN A 185 -13.70 -15.24 -8.43
C ASN A 185 -12.23 -15.06 -8.86
N ARG A 186 -11.52 -16.16 -9.15
CA ARG A 186 -10.15 -16.08 -9.70
C ARG A 186 -10.14 -15.41 -11.07
N LEU A 187 -11.13 -15.72 -11.91
CA LEU A 187 -11.26 -15.09 -13.22
C LEU A 187 -11.52 -13.59 -13.06
N VAL A 188 -12.44 -13.17 -12.18
CA VAL A 188 -12.70 -11.75 -11.89
C VAL A 188 -11.41 -11.03 -11.49
N SER A 189 -10.64 -11.57 -10.56
CA SER A 189 -9.36 -10.97 -10.14
C SER A 189 -8.37 -10.83 -11.30
N LYS A 190 -8.29 -11.82 -12.20
CA LYS A 190 -7.40 -11.79 -13.36
C LYS A 190 -7.80 -10.69 -14.36
N VAL A 191 -9.09 -10.65 -14.76
CA VAL A 191 -9.55 -9.68 -15.77
C VAL A 191 -9.56 -8.25 -15.22
N THR A 192 -9.89 -8.05 -13.93
CA THR A 192 -9.84 -6.73 -13.29
C THR A 192 -8.42 -6.17 -13.24
N ARG A 193 -7.40 -7.01 -12.94
CA ARG A 193 -6.00 -6.56 -13.01
C ARG A 193 -5.59 -6.17 -14.43
N GLY A 194 -5.95 -6.97 -15.42
CA GLY A 194 -5.67 -6.66 -16.83
C GLY A 194 -6.27 -5.33 -17.26
N MET A 195 -7.55 -5.10 -16.93
CA MET A 195 -8.25 -3.85 -17.20
C MET A 195 -7.58 -2.64 -16.51
N ALA A 196 -7.22 -2.77 -15.22
CA ALA A 196 -6.56 -1.69 -14.49
C ALA A 196 -5.21 -1.29 -15.13
N THR A 197 -4.42 -2.27 -15.59
CA THR A 197 -3.17 -2.01 -16.32
C THR A 197 -3.43 -1.26 -17.62
N GLN A 198 -4.40 -1.71 -18.42
CA GLN A 198 -4.79 -1.05 -19.66
C GLN A 198 -5.26 0.39 -19.45
N VAL A 199 -6.12 0.63 -18.45
CA VAL A 199 -6.61 1.98 -18.13
C VAL A 199 -5.45 2.90 -17.77
N THR A 200 -4.49 2.43 -16.95
CA THR A 200 -3.31 3.22 -16.58
C THR A 200 -2.45 3.57 -17.79
N GLU A 201 -2.21 2.63 -18.68
CA GLU A 201 -1.46 2.84 -19.94
C GLU A 201 -2.17 3.83 -20.85
N TYR A 202 -3.46 3.63 -21.10
CA TYR A 202 -4.25 4.50 -21.99
C TYR A 202 -4.42 5.91 -21.45
N THR A 203 -4.50 6.07 -20.12
CA THR A 203 -4.52 7.40 -19.50
C THR A 203 -3.22 8.17 -19.76
N ARG A 204 -2.07 7.49 -19.74
CA ARG A 204 -0.78 8.11 -20.08
C ARG A 204 -0.69 8.50 -21.56
N LEU A 205 -1.27 7.69 -22.44
CA LEU A 205 -1.25 7.90 -23.90
C LEU A 205 -2.43 8.77 -24.39
N SER A 206 -3.24 9.35 -23.51
CA SER A 206 -4.45 10.10 -23.88
C SER A 206 -4.19 11.26 -24.85
N ARG A 207 -3.05 11.98 -24.68
CA ARG A 207 -2.63 13.05 -25.58
C ARG A 207 -2.30 12.51 -26.98
N ASP A 208 -1.58 11.39 -27.03
CA ASP A 208 -1.15 10.78 -28.28
C ASP A 208 -2.34 10.21 -29.05
N PHE A 209 -3.30 9.57 -28.36
CA PHE A 209 -4.55 9.12 -28.98
C PHE A 209 -5.30 10.27 -29.65
N ARG A 210 -5.33 11.44 -29.01
CA ARG A 210 -5.99 12.63 -29.55
C ARG A 210 -5.22 13.21 -30.75
N LEU A 211 -3.90 13.25 -30.68
CA LEU A 211 -3.07 13.75 -31.78
C LEU A 211 -3.15 12.85 -33.02
N PHE A 212 -3.22 11.52 -32.82
CA PHE A 212 -3.32 10.56 -33.93
C PHE A 212 -4.76 10.24 -34.36
N GLY A 213 -5.79 10.81 -33.70
CA GLY A 213 -7.20 10.60 -34.06
C GLY A 213 -7.68 9.16 -33.86
N VAL A 214 -7.12 8.43 -32.88
CA VAL A 214 -7.41 7.01 -32.64
C VAL A 214 -8.23 6.74 -31.37
N GLU A 215 -8.81 7.78 -30.75
CA GLU A 215 -9.58 7.70 -29.50
C GLU A 215 -10.71 6.68 -29.58
N THR A 216 -11.42 6.63 -30.70
CA THR A 216 -12.53 5.69 -30.89
C THR A 216 -12.06 4.24 -30.84
N ARG A 217 -10.90 3.92 -31.44
CA ARG A 217 -10.33 2.57 -31.38
C ARG A 217 -9.86 2.22 -29.97
N ALA A 218 -9.19 3.14 -29.30
CA ALA A 218 -8.76 2.98 -27.91
C ALA A 218 -9.96 2.75 -26.99
N THR A 219 -11.03 3.55 -27.13
CA THR A 219 -12.26 3.42 -26.38
C THR A 219 -12.94 2.07 -26.62
N ASN A 220 -13.04 1.61 -27.86
CA ASN A 220 -13.64 0.31 -28.17
C ASN A 220 -12.86 -0.85 -27.55
N THR A 221 -11.54 -0.79 -27.55
CA THR A 221 -10.70 -1.82 -26.91
C THR A 221 -10.92 -1.85 -25.38
N LEU A 222 -11.04 -0.69 -24.73
CA LEU A 222 -11.37 -0.61 -23.30
C LEU A 222 -12.79 -1.12 -23.04
N HIS A 223 -13.77 -0.82 -23.90
CA HIS A 223 -15.15 -1.33 -23.77
C HIS A 223 -15.19 -2.85 -23.76
N THR A 224 -14.45 -3.52 -24.64
CA THR A 224 -14.35 -4.99 -24.64
C THR A 224 -13.83 -5.51 -23.30
N SER A 225 -12.76 -4.89 -22.77
CA SER A 225 -12.20 -5.28 -21.46
C SER A 225 -13.16 -5.02 -20.29
N ILE A 226 -13.98 -3.94 -20.36
CA ILE A 226 -15.04 -3.64 -19.39
C ILE A 226 -16.15 -4.69 -19.44
N GLU A 227 -16.59 -5.07 -20.64
CA GLU A 227 -17.62 -6.09 -20.85
C GLU A 227 -17.15 -7.46 -20.32
N ASP A 228 -15.93 -7.89 -20.66
CA ASP A 228 -15.34 -9.13 -20.15
C ASP A 228 -15.28 -9.17 -18.62
N THR A 229 -14.89 -8.05 -18.01
CA THR A 229 -14.88 -7.90 -16.55
C THR A 229 -16.30 -7.97 -16.00
N GLY A 230 -17.27 -7.32 -16.63
CA GLY A 230 -18.68 -7.35 -16.26
C GLY A 230 -19.27 -8.77 -16.33
N HIS A 231 -18.99 -9.50 -17.40
CA HIS A 231 -19.45 -10.89 -17.56
C HIS A 231 -18.84 -11.83 -16.50
N ALA A 232 -17.54 -11.70 -16.23
CA ALA A 232 -16.87 -12.46 -15.18
C ALA A 232 -17.47 -12.16 -13.80
N PHE A 233 -17.68 -10.87 -13.48
CA PHE A 233 -18.28 -10.41 -12.24
C PHE A 233 -19.72 -10.93 -12.07
N ARG A 234 -20.56 -10.79 -13.09
CA ARG A 234 -21.94 -11.29 -13.06
C ARG A 234 -21.98 -12.80 -12.76
N ARG A 235 -21.14 -13.60 -13.43
CA ARG A 235 -21.06 -15.04 -13.21
C ARG A 235 -20.66 -15.38 -11.77
N ALA A 236 -19.67 -14.67 -11.22
CA ALA A 236 -19.24 -14.85 -9.85
C ALA A 236 -20.34 -14.49 -8.85
N GLN A 237 -21.03 -13.35 -9.04
CA GLN A 237 -22.10 -12.90 -8.17
C GLN A 237 -23.33 -13.82 -8.18
N ILE A 238 -23.73 -14.33 -9.35
CA ILE A 238 -24.81 -15.32 -9.43
C ILE A 238 -24.48 -16.54 -8.57
N LEU A 239 -23.26 -17.10 -8.69
CA LEU A 239 -22.86 -18.27 -7.93
C LEU A 239 -22.78 -17.99 -6.41
N ILE A 240 -22.31 -16.80 -6.02
CA ILE A 240 -22.22 -16.39 -4.61
C ILE A 240 -23.63 -16.24 -4.01
N ASN A 241 -24.52 -15.52 -4.68
CA ASN A 241 -25.85 -15.19 -4.17
C ASN A 241 -26.81 -16.39 -4.25
N LEU A 242 -26.65 -17.28 -5.22
CA LEU A 242 -27.48 -18.48 -5.37
C LEU A 242 -27.18 -19.54 -4.30
N THR A 243 -25.94 -19.62 -3.82
CA THR A 243 -25.52 -20.61 -2.82
C THR A 243 -26.34 -20.56 -1.53
N PRO A 244 -26.54 -19.41 -0.85
CA PRO A 244 -27.36 -19.32 0.36
C PRO A 244 -28.84 -19.68 0.10
N VAL A 245 -29.37 -19.24 -1.04
CA VAL A 245 -30.78 -19.51 -1.43
C VAL A 245 -30.99 -21.01 -1.59
N LEU A 246 -30.11 -21.70 -2.33
CA LEU A 246 -30.19 -23.14 -2.50
C LEU A 246 -30.00 -23.88 -1.19
N TYR A 247 -29.06 -23.41 -0.34
CA TYR A 247 -28.83 -24.00 0.97
C TYR A 247 -30.10 -23.95 1.83
N GLN A 248 -30.75 -22.80 1.92
CA GLN A 248 -31.99 -22.61 2.68
C GLN A 248 -33.14 -23.41 2.10
N SER A 249 -33.35 -23.39 0.78
CA SER A 249 -34.44 -24.08 0.10
C SER A 249 -34.32 -25.60 0.22
N LEU A 250 -33.12 -26.15 0.03
CA LEU A 250 -32.84 -27.58 0.19
C LEU A 250 -33.02 -28.03 1.64
N ALA A 251 -32.55 -27.23 2.59
CA ALA A 251 -32.74 -27.51 4.00
C ALA A 251 -34.23 -27.56 4.37
N LEU A 252 -35.01 -26.57 3.92
CA LEU A 252 -36.46 -26.56 4.14
C LEU A 252 -37.14 -27.78 3.50
N ALA A 253 -36.76 -28.15 2.29
CA ALA A 253 -37.27 -29.33 1.63
C ALA A 253 -36.96 -30.64 2.41
N LEU A 254 -35.73 -30.77 2.94
CA LEU A 254 -35.38 -31.91 3.77
C LEU A 254 -36.16 -31.97 5.08
N VAL A 255 -36.41 -30.80 5.70
CA VAL A 255 -37.27 -30.71 6.91
C VAL A 255 -38.70 -31.12 6.61
N ILE A 256 -39.27 -30.62 5.51
CA ILE A 256 -40.65 -30.99 5.09
C ILE A 256 -40.70 -32.52 4.85
N ALA A 257 -39.72 -33.10 4.18
CA ALA A 257 -39.65 -34.53 3.94
C ALA A 257 -39.53 -35.34 5.26
N ALA A 258 -38.72 -34.86 6.23
CA ALA A 258 -38.60 -35.48 7.54
C ALA A 258 -39.92 -35.42 8.33
N ILE A 259 -40.63 -34.29 8.32
CA ILE A 259 -41.95 -34.18 8.95
C ILE A 259 -42.94 -35.14 8.29
N ALA A 260 -43.02 -35.17 6.94
CA ALA A 260 -43.91 -36.08 6.22
C ALA A 260 -43.64 -37.56 6.54
N PHE A 261 -42.35 -37.95 6.74
CA PHE A 261 -41.97 -39.30 7.13
C PHE A 261 -42.34 -39.63 8.59
N LEU A 262 -42.22 -38.65 9.50
CA LEU A 262 -42.49 -38.82 10.92
C LEU A 262 -43.97 -38.63 11.30
N SER A 263 -44.82 -38.04 10.43
CA SER A 263 -46.22 -37.74 10.70
C SER A 263 -47.14 -38.95 10.91
N GLY A 264 -46.63 -40.17 10.83
CA GLY A 264 -47.36 -41.40 11.18
C GLY A 264 -47.51 -41.66 12.70
N GLY A 265 -47.00 -40.84 13.59
CA GLY A 265 -47.02 -41.04 15.06
C GLY A 265 -47.64 -39.89 15.81
N GLY A 266 -48.87 -40.01 16.25
CA GLY A 266 -49.72 -39.25 17.17
C GLY A 266 -49.43 -37.78 17.52
N HIS A 267 -50.44 -37.05 18.00
CA HIS A 267 -50.42 -35.58 18.28
C HIS A 267 -49.40 -35.11 19.29
N GLU A 268 -48.91 -35.94 20.22
CA GLU A 268 -47.95 -35.55 21.28
C GLU A 268 -46.56 -35.16 20.74
N ARG A 269 -46.21 -35.54 19.50
CA ARG A 269 -44.90 -35.23 18.90
C ARG A 269 -44.83 -33.92 18.13
N PHE A 270 -45.97 -33.24 17.88
CA PHE A 270 -45.96 -31.99 17.12
C PHE A 270 -45.22 -30.83 17.82
N ALA A 271 -45.18 -30.83 19.14
CA ALA A 271 -44.51 -29.85 19.96
C ALA A 271 -43.01 -29.90 19.83
N GLU A 272 -42.46 -31.10 20.04
CA GLU A 272 -41.05 -31.40 19.90
C GLU A 272 -40.57 -31.11 18.47
N LEU A 273 -41.38 -31.46 17.46
CA LEU A 273 -41.12 -31.19 16.05
C LEU A 273 -41.05 -29.68 15.74
N GLY A 274 -41.83 -28.84 16.41
CA GLY A 274 -41.82 -27.38 16.24
C GLY A 274 -40.49 -26.77 16.73
N ALA A 275 -40.01 -27.17 17.93
CA ALA A 275 -38.72 -26.71 18.47
C ALA A 275 -37.56 -27.15 17.56
N ILE A 276 -37.56 -28.40 17.16
CA ILE A 276 -36.57 -28.97 16.27
C ILE A 276 -36.52 -28.23 14.93
N LEU A 277 -37.68 -27.94 14.35
CA LEU A 277 -37.81 -27.18 13.09
C LEU A 277 -37.15 -25.80 13.21
N LEU A 278 -37.42 -25.05 14.28
CA LEU A 278 -36.83 -23.73 14.52
C LEU A 278 -35.30 -23.83 14.70
N LEU A 279 -34.83 -24.82 15.46
CA LEU A 279 -33.40 -25.04 15.67
C LEU A 279 -32.69 -25.42 14.35
N VAL A 280 -33.32 -26.27 13.51
CA VAL A 280 -32.78 -26.64 12.19
C VAL A 280 -32.69 -25.42 11.28
N LEU A 281 -33.76 -24.66 11.13
CA LEU A 281 -33.79 -23.49 10.26
C LEU A 281 -32.73 -22.47 10.66
N ARG A 282 -32.52 -22.30 11.97
CA ARG A 282 -31.51 -21.38 12.49
C ARG A 282 -30.09 -21.92 12.29
N SER A 283 -29.87 -23.19 12.54
CA SER A 283 -28.58 -23.86 12.30
C SER A 283 -28.17 -23.80 10.82
N VAL A 284 -29.13 -24.00 9.91
CA VAL A 284 -28.93 -23.84 8.45
C VAL A 284 -28.53 -22.41 8.08
N SER A 285 -29.17 -21.40 8.67
CA SER A 285 -28.84 -20.00 8.44
C SER A 285 -27.40 -19.68 8.86
N TYR A 286 -26.96 -20.13 10.03
CA TYR A 286 -25.60 -19.95 10.48
C TYR A 286 -24.59 -20.80 9.69
N GLY A 287 -24.99 -21.99 9.25
CA GLY A 287 -24.20 -22.83 8.34
C GLY A 287 -23.90 -22.14 7.02
N SER A 288 -24.92 -21.47 6.43
CA SER A 288 -24.74 -20.67 5.20
C SER A 288 -23.85 -19.44 5.44
N SER A 289 -23.98 -18.77 6.59
CA SER A 289 -23.12 -17.64 6.98
C SER A 289 -21.66 -18.06 7.18
N LEU A 290 -21.43 -19.19 7.83
CA LEU A 290 -20.09 -19.79 7.98
C LEU A 290 -19.45 -20.06 6.62
N GLN A 291 -20.23 -20.66 5.70
CA GLN A 291 -19.75 -20.95 4.36
C GLN A 291 -19.40 -19.67 3.59
N SER A 292 -20.25 -18.63 3.66
CA SER A 292 -19.99 -17.33 3.03
C SER A 292 -18.73 -16.66 3.61
N ALA A 293 -18.56 -16.73 4.91
CA ALA A 293 -17.37 -16.20 5.58
C ALA A 293 -16.07 -16.92 5.14
N ILE A 294 -16.10 -18.26 5.04
CA ILE A 294 -14.96 -19.05 4.53
C ILE A 294 -14.66 -18.70 3.06
N GLN A 295 -15.69 -18.48 2.24
CA GLN A 295 -15.50 -18.04 0.86
C GLN A 295 -14.88 -16.63 0.80
N GLY A 296 -15.32 -15.70 1.64
CA GLY A 296 -14.75 -14.36 1.75
C GLY A 296 -13.27 -14.37 2.15
N ILE A 297 -12.87 -15.20 3.13
CA ILE A 297 -11.46 -15.37 3.52
C ILE A 297 -10.64 -15.89 2.33
N ARG A 298 -11.14 -16.91 1.64
CA ARG A 298 -10.44 -17.47 0.47
C ARG A 298 -10.37 -16.51 -0.70
N GLY A 299 -11.40 -15.69 -0.88
CA GLY A 299 -11.42 -14.63 -1.90
C GLY A 299 -10.35 -13.55 -1.67
N SER A 300 -10.03 -13.29 -0.42
CA SER A 300 -8.99 -12.32 -0.04
C SER A 300 -7.57 -12.91 -0.01
N GLN A 301 -7.39 -14.22 -0.17
CA GLN A 301 -6.12 -14.90 0.06
C GLN A 301 -4.98 -14.36 -0.82
N GLY A 302 -5.21 -14.17 -2.13
CA GLY A 302 -4.19 -13.62 -3.04
C GLY A 302 -3.72 -12.23 -2.64
N MET A 303 -4.67 -11.35 -2.25
CA MET A 303 -4.33 -9.99 -1.80
C MET A 303 -3.58 -9.99 -0.46
N LEU A 304 -3.86 -10.95 0.43
CA LEU A 304 -3.12 -11.15 1.68
C LEU A 304 -1.69 -11.64 1.42
N GLU A 305 -1.52 -12.53 0.45
CA GLU A 305 -0.20 -13.01 0.02
C GLU A 305 0.62 -11.85 -0.56
N ASP A 306 0.04 -11.01 -1.42
CA ASP A 306 0.67 -9.79 -1.94
C ASP A 306 1.14 -8.88 -0.79
N VAL A 307 0.25 -8.51 0.14
CA VAL A 307 0.59 -7.66 1.30
C VAL A 307 1.71 -8.27 2.15
N THR A 308 1.66 -9.57 2.42
CA THR A 308 2.66 -10.23 3.26
C THR A 308 4.02 -10.36 2.57
N SER A 309 4.04 -10.60 1.26
CA SER A 309 5.28 -10.64 0.47
C SER A 309 5.94 -9.27 0.39
N ASP A 310 5.15 -8.21 0.15
CA ASP A 310 5.68 -6.85 0.06
C ASP A 310 6.17 -6.34 1.43
N LEU A 311 5.44 -6.61 2.52
CA LEU A 311 5.92 -6.28 3.86
C LEU A 311 7.25 -6.97 4.20
N ARG A 312 7.46 -8.23 3.76
CA ARG A 312 8.75 -8.91 3.92
C ARG A 312 9.85 -8.25 3.08
N ARG A 313 9.57 -7.93 1.81
CA ARG A 313 10.51 -7.21 0.95
C ARG A 313 10.93 -5.87 1.56
N PHE A 314 9.99 -5.12 2.14
CA PHE A 314 10.27 -3.85 2.82
C PHE A 314 11.11 -4.06 4.08
N ASP A 315 10.78 -5.08 4.89
CA ASP A 315 11.53 -5.40 6.12
C ASP A 315 12.96 -5.88 5.79
N GLU A 316 13.17 -6.68 4.73
CA GLU A 316 14.48 -7.16 4.25
C GLU A 316 15.33 -6.03 3.67
N ALA A 317 14.70 -5.06 3.01
CA ALA A 317 15.35 -3.90 2.42
C ALA A 317 15.52 -2.72 3.40
N ARG A 318 15.23 -2.92 4.69
CA ARG A 318 15.29 -1.85 5.68
C ARG A 318 16.69 -1.32 5.88
N VAL A 319 16.85 0.01 5.81
CA VAL A 319 18.13 0.69 6.02
C VAL A 319 18.47 0.68 7.51
N SER A 320 19.66 0.20 7.85
CA SER A 320 20.22 0.31 9.21
C SER A 320 20.88 1.67 9.37
N THR A 321 20.32 2.53 10.20
CA THR A 321 20.88 3.83 10.55
C THR A 321 21.70 3.66 11.82
N GLY A 322 23.03 3.56 11.71
CA GLY A 322 23.90 3.33 12.88
C GLY A 322 25.18 4.17 12.93
N ALA A 323 25.54 4.87 11.84
CA ALA A 323 26.73 5.70 11.80
C ALA A 323 26.50 7.10 12.39
N ARG A 324 27.59 7.76 12.78
CA ARG A 324 27.60 9.17 13.18
C ARG A 324 27.75 10.06 11.95
N VAL A 325 27.33 11.32 12.04
CA VAL A 325 27.64 12.32 11.02
C VAL A 325 29.16 12.45 10.92
N PRO A 326 29.75 12.38 9.71
CA PRO A 326 31.20 12.53 9.53
C PRO A 326 31.69 13.90 9.98
N GLU A 327 32.93 13.97 10.44
CA GLU A 327 33.61 15.24 10.79
C GLU A 327 34.12 15.96 9.53
N SER A 328 34.51 15.24 8.47
CA SER A 328 34.91 15.74 7.16
C SER A 328 33.90 15.29 6.08
N PHE A 329 33.78 16.07 5.02
CA PHE A 329 32.91 15.78 3.86
C PHE A 329 33.73 15.65 2.56
N GLU A 330 34.96 15.18 2.68
CA GLU A 330 35.68 14.64 1.54
C GLU A 330 35.04 13.35 1.05
N VAL A 331 35.12 13.10 -0.24
CA VAL A 331 34.47 11.92 -0.86
C VAL A 331 35.55 11.07 -1.51
N ASP A 332 35.56 9.78 -1.19
CA ASP A 332 36.49 8.80 -1.77
C ASP A 332 35.71 7.65 -2.41
N PHE A 333 36.05 7.37 -3.66
CA PHE A 333 35.66 6.16 -4.37
C PHE A 333 36.94 5.34 -4.60
N ASP A 334 36.94 4.09 -4.15
CA ASP A 334 38.04 3.15 -4.31
C ASP A 334 37.57 1.93 -5.08
N SER A 335 38.00 1.83 -6.35
CA SER A 335 37.67 0.75 -7.29
C SER A 335 36.18 0.39 -7.30
N VAL A 336 35.31 1.40 -7.38
CA VAL A 336 33.88 1.25 -7.29
C VAL A 336 33.31 0.67 -8.57
N GLU A 337 32.60 -0.45 -8.43
CA GLU A 337 31.73 -1.01 -9.48
C GLU A 337 30.29 -0.99 -9.05
N TYR A 338 29.39 -0.82 -10.01
CA TYR A 338 27.96 -0.87 -9.74
C TYR A 338 27.17 -1.49 -10.90
N SER A 339 26.26 -2.40 -10.56
CA SER A 339 25.29 -3.01 -11.48
C SER A 339 23.86 -2.88 -10.95
N TYR A 340 22.91 -2.53 -11.83
CA TYR A 340 21.49 -2.49 -11.49
C TYR A 340 20.81 -3.85 -11.52
N ASP A 341 21.26 -4.74 -12.37
CA ASP A 341 20.68 -6.06 -12.67
C ASP A 341 21.58 -7.24 -12.26
N GLY A 342 22.75 -6.95 -11.66
CA GLY A 342 23.75 -7.95 -11.29
C GLY A 342 24.57 -8.50 -12.47
N THR A 343 24.30 -8.06 -13.70
CA THR A 343 24.96 -8.58 -14.92
C THR A 343 25.69 -7.50 -15.70
N THR A 344 25.07 -6.33 -15.86
CA THR A 344 25.62 -5.21 -16.62
C THR A 344 26.17 -4.15 -15.69
N LEU A 345 27.49 -3.88 -15.77
CA LEU A 345 28.13 -2.84 -14.98
C LEU A 345 27.80 -1.45 -15.54
N ALA A 346 27.13 -0.63 -14.73
CA ALA A 346 26.89 0.78 -14.99
C ALA A 346 28.10 1.65 -14.61
N LEU A 347 28.90 1.20 -13.64
CA LEU A 347 30.21 1.77 -13.30
C LEU A 347 31.22 0.64 -13.19
N ARG A 348 32.47 0.93 -13.62
CA ARG A 348 33.58 -0.03 -13.70
C ARG A 348 34.85 0.62 -13.18
N ASP A 349 35.41 0.08 -12.11
CA ASP A 349 36.70 0.50 -11.52
C ASP A 349 36.81 2.02 -11.37
N VAL A 350 35.82 2.65 -10.76
CA VAL A 350 35.78 4.11 -10.56
C VAL A 350 36.56 4.44 -9.29
N THR A 351 37.70 5.14 -9.45
CA THR A 351 38.55 5.62 -8.35
C THR A 351 38.71 7.13 -8.44
N MET A 352 38.26 7.87 -7.41
CA MET A 352 38.35 9.34 -7.35
C MET A 352 38.36 9.83 -5.92
N HIS A 353 38.97 11.02 -5.70
CA HIS A 353 38.98 11.72 -4.42
C HIS A 353 38.48 13.16 -4.58
N ILE A 354 37.44 13.55 -3.91
CA ILE A 354 36.88 14.92 -3.90
C ILE A 354 37.23 15.57 -2.55
N PRO A 355 38.12 16.56 -2.51
CA PRO A 355 38.43 17.28 -1.28
C PRO A 355 37.20 18.10 -0.80
N GLU A 356 37.09 18.28 0.52
CA GLU A 356 36.05 19.09 1.13
C GLU A 356 36.07 20.55 0.61
N GLY A 357 34.90 21.12 0.39
CA GLY A 357 34.71 22.51 -0.06
C GLY A 357 35.02 22.76 -1.54
N LYS A 358 35.33 21.73 -2.33
CA LYS A 358 35.57 21.86 -3.78
C LYS A 358 34.30 21.73 -4.60
N VAL A 359 34.30 22.42 -5.73
CA VAL A 359 33.25 22.30 -6.77
C VAL A 359 33.74 21.36 -7.85
N VAL A 360 33.05 20.24 -8.05
CA VAL A 360 33.41 19.20 -9.01
C VAL A 360 32.34 19.10 -10.09
N GLY A 361 32.75 19.17 -11.36
CA GLY A 361 31.88 18.94 -12.52
C GLY A 361 31.99 17.51 -13.01
N VAL A 362 30.87 16.79 -13.08
CA VAL A 362 30.78 15.43 -13.66
C VAL A 362 30.20 15.53 -15.06
N LEU A 363 31.01 15.22 -16.06
CA LEU A 363 30.70 15.33 -17.48
C LEU A 363 30.65 13.94 -18.12
N GLY A 364 29.90 13.81 -19.20
CA GLY A 364 29.85 12.57 -20.00
C GLY A 364 28.57 12.49 -20.81
N PRO A 365 28.54 11.64 -21.84
CA PRO A 365 27.36 11.40 -22.65
C PRO A 365 26.22 10.77 -21.83
N SER A 366 25.00 10.74 -22.41
CA SER A 366 23.88 10.02 -21.78
C SER A 366 24.24 8.54 -21.61
N GLY A 367 23.86 7.95 -20.48
CA GLY A 367 24.19 6.56 -20.16
C GLY A 367 25.63 6.30 -19.68
N SER A 368 26.49 7.33 -19.51
CA SER A 368 27.88 7.13 -19.04
C SER A 368 28.04 6.77 -17.58
N GLY A 369 26.96 6.77 -16.76
CA GLY A 369 27.01 6.44 -15.33
C GLY A 369 26.90 7.64 -14.38
N LYS A 370 26.66 8.87 -14.85
CA LYS A 370 26.58 10.09 -14.04
C LYS A 370 25.54 10.00 -12.92
N THR A 371 24.34 9.57 -13.24
CA THR A 371 23.26 9.37 -12.25
C THR A 371 23.61 8.29 -11.24
N THR A 372 24.33 7.27 -11.64
CA THR A 372 24.81 6.20 -10.73
C THR A 372 25.83 6.76 -9.74
N ILE A 373 26.81 7.57 -10.19
CA ILE A 373 27.75 8.26 -9.31
C ILE A 373 27.00 9.15 -8.31
N SER A 374 26.02 9.95 -8.78
CA SER A 374 25.20 10.78 -7.91
C SER A 374 24.50 9.96 -6.80
N GLN A 375 23.89 8.83 -7.16
CA GLN A 375 23.19 7.98 -6.22
C GLN A 375 24.12 7.31 -5.20
N LEU A 376 25.33 6.95 -5.60
CA LEU A 376 26.36 6.43 -4.71
C LEU A 376 26.92 7.52 -3.77
N LEU A 377 27.20 8.73 -4.29
CA LEU A 377 27.61 9.91 -3.51
C LEU A 377 26.59 10.27 -2.44
N LEU A 378 25.30 10.23 -2.79
CA LEU A 378 24.20 10.48 -1.86
C LEU A 378 23.96 9.32 -0.89
N GLY A 379 24.72 8.21 -1.02
CA GLY A 379 24.50 6.98 -0.25
C GLY A 379 23.08 6.44 -0.42
N LEU A 380 22.46 6.65 -1.56
CA LEU A 380 21.16 6.07 -1.93
C LEU A 380 21.33 4.63 -2.39
N ARG A 381 22.52 4.28 -2.89
CA ARG A 381 22.88 2.94 -3.34
C ARG A 381 24.21 2.51 -2.73
N GLU A 382 24.39 1.21 -2.57
CA GLU A 382 25.62 0.58 -2.13
C GLU A 382 26.39 0.07 -3.36
N PRO A 383 27.72 0.27 -3.45
CA PRO A 383 28.52 -0.30 -4.53
C PRO A 383 28.37 -1.83 -4.61
N THR A 384 28.42 -2.39 -5.82
CA THR A 384 28.45 -3.85 -6.01
C THR A 384 29.81 -4.42 -5.61
N SER A 385 30.90 -3.69 -5.90
CA SER A 385 32.25 -3.94 -5.39
C SER A 385 32.99 -2.62 -5.21
N GLY A 386 34.12 -2.64 -4.49
CA GLY A 386 34.83 -1.44 -4.11
C GLY A 386 34.16 -0.69 -2.94
N ARG A 387 34.55 0.58 -2.72
CA ARG A 387 34.04 1.34 -1.60
C ARG A 387 33.78 2.81 -1.96
N ALA A 388 32.63 3.35 -1.54
CA ALA A 388 32.28 4.76 -1.66
C ALA A 388 32.11 5.35 -0.26
N THR A 389 32.96 6.31 0.12
CA THR A 389 32.97 6.90 1.47
C THR A 389 32.82 8.40 1.44
N ILE A 390 32.29 8.96 2.53
CA ILE A 390 32.27 10.39 2.85
C ILE A 390 32.88 10.55 4.24
N GLY A 391 33.99 11.28 4.33
CA GLY A 391 34.75 11.42 5.58
C GLY A 391 35.21 10.08 6.16
N GLY A 392 35.61 9.13 5.31
CA GLY A 392 36.04 7.78 5.67
C GLY A 392 34.94 6.82 6.10
N GLN A 393 33.65 7.24 6.13
CA GLN A 393 32.52 6.39 6.44
C GLN A 393 31.79 5.99 5.16
N ASP A 394 31.22 4.77 5.11
CA ASP A 394 30.45 4.33 3.96
C ASP A 394 29.25 5.27 3.72
N ALA A 395 29.11 5.78 2.51
CA ALA A 395 28.10 6.80 2.15
C ALA A 395 26.67 6.37 2.48
N VAL A 396 26.37 5.05 2.38
CA VAL A 396 25.06 4.47 2.72
C VAL A 396 24.78 4.52 4.22
N ALA A 397 25.81 4.44 5.06
CA ALA A 397 25.68 4.39 6.52
C ALA A 397 25.43 5.77 7.15
N ILE A 398 25.73 6.87 6.43
CA ILE A 398 25.55 8.23 6.93
C ILE A 398 24.06 8.49 7.24
N PRO A 399 23.74 8.98 8.45
CA PRO A 399 22.38 9.26 8.84
C PRO A 399 21.75 10.33 7.93
N LYS A 400 20.68 9.96 7.23
CA LYS A 400 19.87 10.90 6.43
C LYS A 400 18.73 11.50 7.24
N SER A 401 18.56 11.02 8.48
CA SER A 401 17.60 11.51 9.46
C SER A 401 18.08 12.70 10.27
N ASP A 402 19.26 13.28 9.93
CA ASP A 402 19.66 14.56 10.51
C ASP A 402 18.68 15.64 10.05
N GLU A 403 17.99 16.25 11.00
CA GLU A 403 16.95 17.28 10.76
C GLU A 403 17.47 18.43 9.91
N ARG A 404 18.79 18.65 9.89
CA ARG A 404 19.43 19.72 9.12
C ARG A 404 19.86 19.31 7.71
N GLY A 405 19.96 18.00 7.39
CA GLY A 405 20.28 17.51 6.05
C GLY A 405 21.71 17.80 5.62
N THR A 406 22.67 17.12 6.23
CA THR A 406 24.12 17.27 5.94
C THR A 406 24.51 16.98 4.50
N VAL A 407 23.75 16.15 3.80
CA VAL A 407 23.89 15.85 2.36
C VAL A 407 22.58 16.19 1.64
N ALA A 408 22.66 16.97 0.57
CA ALA A 408 21.49 17.45 -0.16
C ALA A 408 21.56 17.16 -1.67
N LEU A 409 20.37 17.06 -2.30
CA LEU A 409 20.20 16.87 -3.74
C LEU A 409 19.29 17.97 -4.31
N VAL A 410 19.72 18.55 -5.42
CA VAL A 410 18.86 19.32 -6.31
C VAL A 410 18.66 18.47 -7.58
N PRO A 411 17.47 17.91 -7.81
CA PRO A 411 17.22 17.07 -8.98
C PRO A 411 17.05 17.90 -10.24
N GLN A 412 17.18 17.25 -11.39
CA GLN A 412 16.97 17.85 -12.71
C GLN A 412 15.55 18.38 -12.87
N GLU A 413 14.54 17.60 -12.48
CA GLU A 413 13.13 18.02 -12.45
C GLU A 413 12.65 18.07 -11.00
N PRO A 414 12.49 19.26 -10.40
CA PRO A 414 12.01 19.39 -9.04
C PRO A 414 10.56 18.95 -8.87
N VAL A 415 10.32 17.98 -7.99
CA VAL A 415 8.98 17.61 -7.56
C VAL A 415 8.59 18.44 -6.34
N LEU A 416 7.44 19.10 -6.43
CA LEU A 416 6.92 19.96 -5.37
C LEU A 416 5.73 19.29 -4.66
N LEU A 417 5.68 19.47 -3.33
CA LEU A 417 4.54 19.08 -2.51
C LEU A 417 3.35 20.01 -2.80
N GLN A 418 2.16 19.46 -2.76
CA GLN A 418 0.95 20.25 -2.74
C GLN A 418 0.86 21.00 -1.40
N GLY A 419 1.18 22.28 -1.40
CA GLY A 419 1.27 23.14 -0.23
C GLY A 419 1.79 24.53 -0.61
N SER A 420 2.24 25.30 0.35
CA SER A 420 2.81 26.63 0.15
C SER A 420 4.30 26.59 -0.23
N ILE A 421 4.87 27.71 -0.63
CA ILE A 421 6.31 27.87 -0.88
C ILE A 421 7.11 27.53 0.38
N ILE A 422 6.69 28.04 1.55
CA ILE A 422 7.37 27.76 2.82
C ILE A 422 7.35 26.26 3.17
N ASP A 423 6.22 25.56 2.95
CA ASP A 423 6.12 24.12 3.18
C ASP A 423 7.09 23.35 2.28
N ASN A 424 7.24 23.79 1.04
CA ASN A 424 8.15 23.21 0.08
C ASN A 424 9.62 23.45 0.41
N ILE A 425 10.00 24.59 0.97
CA ILE A 425 11.37 24.85 1.42
C ILE A 425 11.67 24.08 2.69
N LYS A 426 10.78 24.12 3.69
CA LYS A 426 10.91 23.36 4.94
C LYS A 426 10.94 21.83 4.71
N PHE A 427 10.12 21.35 3.83
CA PHE A 427 10.01 19.92 3.45
C PHE A 427 9.93 18.98 4.67
N PHE A 428 8.91 19.19 5.52
CA PHE A 428 8.67 18.45 6.78
C PHE A 428 9.76 18.58 7.86
N ARG A 429 10.73 19.50 7.70
CA ARG A 429 11.79 19.79 8.69
C ARG A 429 11.38 20.98 9.54
N ASP A 430 11.84 21.02 10.79
CA ASP A 430 11.53 22.12 11.73
C ASP A 430 12.56 23.25 11.59
N PHE A 431 12.26 24.22 10.73
CA PHE A 431 13.04 25.44 10.51
C PHE A 431 12.19 26.67 10.81
N GLU A 432 12.83 27.72 11.36
CA GLU A 432 12.19 28.99 11.54
C GLU A 432 11.93 29.69 10.19
N GLU A 433 10.99 30.64 10.16
CA GLU A 433 10.69 31.41 8.95
C GLU A 433 11.89 32.23 8.46
N ARG A 434 12.73 32.72 9.38
CA ARG A 434 13.96 33.45 9.06
C ARG A 434 14.93 32.55 8.27
N GLU A 435 15.13 31.32 8.66
CA GLU A 435 16.00 30.35 7.95
C GLU A 435 15.48 30.07 6.53
N VAL A 436 14.13 30.01 6.37
CA VAL A 436 13.50 29.86 5.06
C VAL A 436 13.79 31.07 4.16
N ILE A 437 13.66 32.28 4.70
CA ILE A 437 13.93 33.53 3.97
C ILE A 437 15.41 33.59 3.58
N ASP A 438 16.32 33.24 4.48
CA ASP A 438 17.76 33.29 4.21
C ASP A 438 18.15 32.25 3.13
N ALA A 439 17.63 31.02 3.19
CA ALA A 439 17.81 30.03 2.14
C ALA A 439 17.24 30.50 0.78
N ALA A 440 16.09 31.12 0.79
CA ALA A 440 15.47 31.67 -0.42
C ALA A 440 16.26 32.83 -1.00
N ARG A 441 16.95 33.65 -0.18
CA ARG A 441 17.86 34.71 -0.62
C ARG A 441 19.08 34.15 -1.32
N VAL A 442 19.75 33.17 -0.70
CA VAL A 442 20.89 32.49 -1.31
C VAL A 442 20.52 31.81 -2.63
N ALA A 443 19.30 31.27 -2.73
CA ALA A 443 18.77 30.69 -3.97
C ALA A 443 18.23 31.74 -4.97
N TYR A 444 18.33 33.02 -4.69
CA TYR A 444 17.76 34.12 -5.48
C TYR A 444 16.27 33.97 -5.80
N LEU A 445 15.52 33.35 -4.88
CA LEU A 445 14.07 33.16 -4.98
C LEU A 445 13.28 34.25 -4.22
N HIS A 446 13.86 34.80 -3.16
CA HIS A 446 13.17 35.72 -2.21
C HIS A 446 12.43 36.86 -2.91
N GLU A 447 13.08 37.54 -3.86
CA GLU A 447 12.49 38.68 -4.55
C GLU A 447 11.26 38.33 -5.40
N ASP A 448 11.25 37.12 -5.99
CA ASP A 448 10.08 36.67 -6.73
C ASP A 448 8.93 36.36 -5.78
N VAL A 449 9.22 35.70 -4.64
CA VAL A 449 8.22 35.36 -3.63
C VAL A 449 7.65 36.64 -2.96
N ALA A 450 8.50 37.63 -2.67
CA ALA A 450 8.07 38.87 -2.04
C ALA A 450 7.12 39.71 -2.93
N ARG A 451 7.11 39.49 -4.25
CA ARG A 451 6.18 40.11 -5.20
C ARG A 451 4.86 39.38 -5.34
N MET A 452 4.75 38.13 -4.80
CA MET A 452 3.51 37.38 -4.83
C MET A 452 2.54 37.90 -3.76
N THR A 453 1.24 37.82 -4.02
CA THR A 453 0.20 38.33 -3.13
C THR A 453 0.29 37.74 -1.72
N ASP A 454 0.51 36.43 -1.62
CA ASP A 454 0.55 35.72 -0.35
C ASP A 454 1.99 35.40 0.11
N GLY A 455 3.01 35.98 -0.56
CA GLY A 455 4.42 35.79 -0.22
C GLY A 455 4.78 34.29 -0.10
N TYR A 456 5.43 33.90 1.00
CA TYR A 456 5.82 32.51 1.27
C TYR A 456 4.65 31.57 1.51
N MET A 457 3.44 32.09 1.79
CA MET A 457 2.22 31.28 1.93
C MET A 457 1.54 31.01 0.59
N THR A 458 2.07 31.50 -0.52
CA THR A 458 1.54 31.26 -1.87
C THR A 458 1.50 29.76 -2.16
N PRO A 459 0.33 29.18 -2.53
CA PRO A 459 0.21 27.79 -2.92
C PRO A 459 0.95 27.52 -4.24
N VAL A 460 1.76 26.47 -4.28
CA VAL A 460 2.52 26.11 -5.50
C VAL A 460 1.66 25.43 -6.58
N GLY A 461 0.44 24.99 -6.24
CA GLY A 461 -0.45 24.25 -7.13
C GLY A 461 -0.04 22.79 -7.32
N GLU A 462 -0.86 22.04 -8.07
CA GLU A 462 -0.58 20.65 -8.38
C GLU A 462 0.69 20.53 -9.24
N GLY A 463 1.66 19.70 -8.79
CA GLY A 463 2.96 19.57 -9.46
C GLY A 463 3.73 20.87 -9.62
N GLY A 464 3.41 21.90 -8.80
CA GLY A 464 4.05 23.21 -8.90
C GLY A 464 3.53 24.06 -10.06
N GLY A 465 2.32 23.83 -10.57
CA GLY A 465 1.75 24.50 -11.74
C GLY A 465 1.66 26.03 -11.64
N ALA A 466 1.68 26.60 -10.42
CA ALA A 466 1.65 28.04 -10.19
C ALA A 466 3.03 28.72 -10.35
N LEU A 467 4.13 27.95 -10.46
CA LEU A 467 5.50 28.46 -10.55
C LEU A 467 6.10 28.23 -11.93
N SER A 468 6.93 29.18 -12.39
CA SER A 468 7.74 28.98 -13.60
C SER A 468 8.81 27.90 -13.37
N GLY A 469 9.34 27.29 -14.44
CA GLY A 469 10.42 26.30 -14.36
C GLY A 469 11.63 26.82 -13.57
N GLY A 470 12.04 28.05 -13.79
CA GLY A 470 13.13 28.69 -13.06
C GLY A 470 12.82 28.92 -11.57
N GLN A 471 11.57 29.25 -11.23
CA GLN A 471 11.16 29.37 -9.83
C GLN A 471 11.15 28.02 -9.11
N LYS A 472 10.66 26.95 -9.79
CA LYS A 472 10.71 25.58 -9.25
C LYS A 472 12.15 25.16 -8.96
N GLN A 473 13.07 25.43 -9.88
CA GLN A 473 14.48 25.07 -9.72
C GLN A 473 15.12 25.81 -8.55
N ARG A 474 14.90 27.15 -8.43
CA ARG A 474 15.41 27.93 -7.30
C ARG A 474 14.77 27.55 -5.97
N LEU A 475 13.50 27.14 -5.98
CA LEU A 475 12.84 26.59 -4.79
C LEU A 475 13.49 25.27 -4.36
N ALA A 476 13.82 24.39 -5.31
CA ALA A 476 14.56 23.16 -5.00
C ALA A 476 15.96 23.44 -4.44
N ILE A 477 16.64 24.46 -4.94
CA ILE A 477 17.93 24.90 -4.40
C ILE A 477 17.73 25.45 -2.96
N ALA A 478 16.73 26.29 -2.69
CA ALA A 478 16.43 26.78 -1.35
C ALA A 478 16.12 25.64 -0.37
N ARG A 479 15.31 24.64 -0.81
CA ARG A 479 15.03 23.41 -0.06
C ARG A 479 16.31 22.62 0.30
N ALA A 480 17.26 22.56 -0.63
CA ALA A 480 18.53 21.89 -0.41
C ALA A 480 19.43 22.67 0.57
N LEU A 481 19.44 23.99 0.50
CA LEU A 481 20.36 24.87 1.25
C LEU A 481 19.91 25.18 2.67
N ILE A 482 18.62 25.11 3.01
CA ILE A 482 18.08 25.56 4.31
C ILE A 482 18.73 24.85 5.49
N GLY A 483 19.17 23.60 5.34
CA GLY A 483 19.88 22.83 6.38
C GLY A 483 21.36 23.12 6.48
N SER A 484 21.91 24.02 5.68
CA SER A 484 23.36 24.30 5.57
C SER A 484 24.16 23.03 5.28
N PRO A 485 23.86 22.29 4.18
CA PRO A 485 24.49 21.06 3.86
C PRO A 485 26.00 21.21 3.68
N LYS A 486 26.74 20.15 3.98
CA LYS A 486 28.19 20.08 3.76
C LYS A 486 28.56 19.48 2.41
N LEU A 487 27.67 18.65 1.87
CA LEU A 487 27.76 18.10 0.52
C LEU A 487 26.44 18.32 -0.23
N ILE A 488 26.51 18.91 -1.42
CA ILE A 488 25.35 19.09 -2.30
C ILE A 488 25.63 18.50 -3.68
N VAL A 489 24.69 17.72 -4.18
CA VAL A 489 24.70 17.22 -5.55
C VAL A 489 23.63 17.95 -6.34
N LEU A 490 24.02 18.55 -7.48
CA LEU A 490 23.10 19.21 -8.42
C LEU A 490 23.07 18.41 -9.71
N ASP A 491 21.91 17.86 -10.03
CA ASP A 491 21.69 17.10 -11.26
C ASP A 491 21.08 18.02 -12.33
N GLU A 492 21.87 18.38 -13.32
CA GLU A 492 21.52 19.26 -14.43
C GLU A 492 20.74 20.56 -14.02
N PRO A 493 21.24 21.34 -13.07
CA PRO A 493 20.49 22.41 -12.43
C PRO A 493 20.07 23.55 -13.38
N THR A 494 20.56 23.56 -14.62
CA THR A 494 20.30 24.62 -15.62
C THR A 494 19.66 24.09 -16.91
N SER A 495 19.25 22.82 -16.98
CA SER A 495 18.79 22.17 -18.23
C SER A 495 17.48 22.77 -18.79
N ALA A 496 16.59 23.25 -17.92
CA ALA A 496 15.23 23.68 -18.29
C ALA A 496 14.93 25.13 -17.89
N VAL A 497 15.96 25.99 -17.74
CA VAL A 497 15.79 27.37 -17.29
C VAL A 497 16.31 28.40 -18.30
N ASP A 498 15.76 29.61 -18.25
CA ASP A 498 16.19 30.72 -19.08
C ASP A 498 17.58 31.27 -18.66
N GLY A 499 18.22 32.04 -19.53
CA GLY A 499 19.56 32.56 -19.29
C GLY A 499 19.68 33.47 -18.05
N ARG A 500 18.58 34.13 -17.64
CA ARG A 500 18.56 34.95 -16.40
C ARG A 500 18.63 34.04 -15.18
N THR A 501 17.80 33.01 -15.12
CA THR A 501 17.78 32.02 -14.04
C THR A 501 19.10 31.27 -13.97
N GLU A 502 19.68 30.90 -15.11
CA GLU A 502 21.00 30.24 -15.16
C GLU A 502 22.07 31.12 -14.51
N LYS A 503 22.06 32.43 -14.79
CA LYS A 503 23.00 33.39 -14.17
C LYS A 503 22.83 33.41 -12.64
N LEU A 504 21.59 33.42 -12.14
CA LEU A 504 21.30 33.41 -10.70
C LEU A 504 21.80 32.10 -10.04
N ILE A 505 21.54 30.96 -10.66
CA ILE A 505 22.06 29.67 -10.16
C ILE A 505 23.58 29.69 -10.10
N ARG A 506 24.27 30.23 -11.11
CA ARG A 506 25.73 30.37 -11.10
C ARG A 506 26.23 31.26 -9.96
N GLN A 507 25.52 32.32 -9.63
CA GLN A 507 25.84 33.19 -8.50
C GLN A 507 25.74 32.42 -7.18
N THR A 508 24.64 31.68 -6.97
CA THR A 508 24.49 30.78 -5.80
C THR A 508 25.67 29.84 -5.67
N LEU A 509 26.07 29.16 -6.75
CA LEU A 509 27.19 28.22 -6.73
C LEU A 509 28.53 28.90 -6.38
N SER A 510 28.74 30.13 -6.83
CA SER A 510 29.91 30.91 -6.49
C SER A 510 29.98 31.27 -4.99
N GLU A 511 28.84 31.53 -4.36
CA GLU A 511 28.74 31.83 -2.92
C GLU A 511 28.98 30.58 -2.05
N LEU A 512 28.65 29.38 -2.55
CA LEU A 512 28.86 28.12 -1.83
C LEU A 512 30.30 27.63 -1.87
N ARG A 513 31.11 28.10 -2.81
CA ARG A 513 32.48 27.66 -3.04
C ARG A 513 33.37 27.90 -1.80
N GLY A 514 34.10 26.86 -1.41
CA GLY A 514 34.97 26.89 -0.22
C GLY A 514 34.28 26.60 1.12
N HIS A 515 32.94 26.59 1.13
CA HIS A 515 32.14 26.32 2.32
C HIS A 515 31.38 24.98 2.27
N VAL A 516 31.04 24.55 1.06
CA VAL A 516 30.24 23.33 0.78
C VAL A 516 30.96 22.55 -0.32
N THR A 517 31.04 21.22 -0.18
CA THR A 517 31.45 20.34 -1.28
C THR A 517 30.32 20.26 -2.28
N VAL A 518 30.53 20.67 -3.53
CA VAL A 518 29.51 20.75 -4.56
C VAL A 518 29.85 19.82 -5.70
N VAL A 519 28.94 18.89 -6.04
CA VAL A 519 29.04 18.04 -7.22
C VAL A 519 27.97 18.41 -8.24
N ILE A 520 28.39 18.88 -9.41
CA ILE A 520 27.51 19.32 -10.48
C ILE A 520 27.53 18.30 -11.62
N ILE A 521 26.43 17.60 -11.82
CA ILE A 521 26.26 16.76 -12.98
C ILE A 521 25.71 17.63 -14.11
N SER A 522 26.42 17.69 -15.20
CA SER A 522 25.99 18.51 -16.32
C SER A 522 26.48 17.92 -17.65
N HIS A 523 25.72 18.17 -18.68
CA HIS A 523 26.14 17.96 -20.05
C HIS A 523 26.55 19.30 -20.72
N ARG A 524 26.45 20.44 -20.01
CA ARG A 524 26.76 21.77 -20.53
C ARG A 524 28.19 22.17 -20.24
N ILE A 525 28.89 22.65 -21.29
CA ILE A 525 30.29 23.10 -21.22
C ILE A 525 30.42 24.32 -20.30
N GLU A 526 29.44 25.22 -20.31
CA GLU A 526 29.46 26.44 -19.50
C GLU A 526 29.56 26.16 -17.98
N THR A 527 29.04 25.02 -17.54
CA THR A 527 29.10 24.58 -16.15
C THR A 527 30.54 24.32 -15.70
N THR A 528 31.42 23.89 -16.62
CA THR A 528 32.83 23.56 -16.32
C THR A 528 33.63 24.77 -15.82
N ARG A 529 33.24 25.99 -16.24
CA ARG A 529 33.96 27.23 -15.86
C ARG A 529 33.93 27.54 -14.37
N GLN A 530 33.00 26.96 -13.64
CA GLN A 530 32.80 27.20 -12.20
C GLN A 530 33.40 26.11 -11.32
N CYS A 531 33.83 25.01 -11.92
CA CYS A 531 34.37 23.87 -11.21
C CYS A 531 35.86 24.07 -10.86
N ASP A 532 36.28 23.52 -9.74
CA ASP A 532 37.70 23.36 -9.37
C ASP A 532 38.30 22.13 -10.01
N LEU A 533 37.52 21.03 -10.00
CA LEU A 533 37.87 19.73 -10.55
C LEU A 533 36.85 19.31 -11.59
N LEU A 534 37.29 18.54 -12.56
CA LEU A 534 36.43 17.91 -13.56
C LEU A 534 36.60 16.41 -13.56
N LEU A 535 35.50 15.69 -13.70
CA LEU A 535 35.43 14.25 -13.89
C LEU A 535 34.74 13.96 -15.23
N VAL A 536 35.42 13.29 -16.13
CA VAL A 536 34.90 12.88 -17.43
C VAL A 536 34.59 11.40 -17.41
N LEU A 537 33.32 11.05 -17.60
CA LEU A 537 32.83 9.66 -17.62
C LEU A 537 32.55 9.21 -19.06
N LYS A 538 33.02 8.02 -19.41
CA LYS A 538 32.72 7.35 -20.68
C LYS A 538 32.52 5.85 -20.44
N ASN A 539 31.36 5.32 -20.84
CA ASN A 539 31.04 3.88 -20.71
C ASN A 539 31.20 3.31 -19.29
N GLY A 540 30.84 4.07 -18.26
CA GLY A 540 30.94 3.65 -16.85
C GLY A 540 32.35 3.74 -16.25
N MET A 541 33.32 4.26 -16.95
CA MET A 541 34.71 4.43 -16.48
C MET A 541 35.09 5.91 -16.44
N ILE A 542 36.08 6.25 -15.60
CA ILE A 542 36.73 7.55 -15.62
C ILE A 542 37.64 7.63 -16.85
N ALA A 543 37.31 8.51 -17.76
CA ALA A 543 38.16 8.79 -18.94
C ALA A 543 39.20 9.87 -18.64
N ASP A 544 38.87 10.83 -17.75
CA ASP A 544 39.80 11.87 -17.27
C ASP A 544 39.30 12.43 -15.93
N TYR A 545 40.22 12.79 -15.03
CA TYR A 545 39.91 13.38 -13.73
C TYR A 545 41.04 14.24 -13.21
N GLY A 546 40.76 15.44 -12.75
CA GLY A 546 41.77 16.31 -12.14
C GLY A 546 41.36 17.77 -12.15
N ASP A 547 42.38 18.63 -12.05
CA ASP A 547 42.22 20.08 -12.12
C ASP A 547 41.50 20.48 -13.43
N ARG A 548 40.56 21.44 -13.31
CA ARG A 548 39.74 21.88 -14.43
C ARG A 548 40.54 22.16 -15.70
N ASP A 549 41.59 22.97 -15.58
CA ASP A 549 42.34 23.46 -16.74
C ASP A 549 43.13 22.32 -17.42
N ALA A 550 43.62 21.37 -16.64
CA ALA A 550 44.25 20.17 -17.13
C ALA A 550 43.28 19.27 -17.92
N VAL A 551 42.12 18.99 -17.36
CA VAL A 551 41.08 18.15 -18.01
C VAL A 551 40.54 18.81 -19.26
N LEU A 552 40.29 20.14 -19.26
CA LEU A 552 39.86 20.87 -20.45
C LEU A 552 40.88 20.80 -21.62
N ALA A 553 42.15 20.68 -21.32
CA ALA A 553 43.19 20.46 -22.33
C ALA A 553 43.28 19.00 -22.80
N GLY A 554 42.67 18.06 -22.09
CA GLY A 554 42.72 16.62 -22.36
C GLY A 554 41.93 16.17 -23.61
N SER A 555 42.25 14.96 -24.12
CA SER A 555 41.57 14.39 -25.28
C SER A 555 40.14 13.95 -24.95
N ALA A 556 39.90 13.39 -23.77
CA ALA A 556 38.61 12.90 -23.35
C ALA A 556 37.53 14.00 -23.32
N TYR A 557 37.90 15.20 -22.87
CA TYR A 557 36.99 16.36 -22.92
C TYR A 557 36.72 16.82 -24.35
N ARG A 558 37.75 16.88 -25.21
CA ARG A 558 37.59 17.24 -26.62
C ARG A 558 36.68 16.29 -27.37
N ASP A 559 36.78 14.98 -27.10
CA ASP A 559 35.89 13.97 -27.69
C ASP A 559 34.41 14.25 -27.38
N ILE A 560 34.11 14.65 -26.11
CA ILE A 560 32.74 15.01 -25.70
C ILE A 560 32.25 16.27 -26.44
N VAL A 561 33.11 17.26 -26.57
CA VAL A 561 32.78 18.53 -27.28
C VAL A 561 32.53 18.27 -28.75
N LEU A 562 33.39 17.47 -29.40
CA LEU A 562 33.27 17.15 -30.82
C LEU A 562 32.01 16.30 -31.11
N SER A 563 31.78 15.25 -30.34
CA SER A 563 30.58 14.40 -30.50
C SER A 563 29.28 15.18 -30.35
N ARG A 564 29.31 16.27 -29.60
CA ARG A 564 28.14 17.15 -29.43
C ARG A 564 27.95 18.09 -30.59
N HIS A 565 29.03 18.67 -31.12
CA HIS A 565 28.95 19.51 -32.32
C HIS A 565 28.47 18.73 -33.55
N GLU A 566 28.79 17.45 -33.64
CA GLU A 566 28.27 16.56 -34.67
C GLU A 566 26.78 16.33 -34.52
N LEU A 567 26.27 16.10 -33.29
CA LEU A 567 24.84 15.93 -33.04
C LEU A 567 24.04 17.23 -33.27
N ASP A 568 24.56 18.38 -32.80
CA ASP A 568 23.94 19.70 -33.03
C ASP A 568 23.96 20.09 -34.54
N ALA A 569 24.91 19.61 -35.32
CA ALA A 569 25.01 19.83 -36.75
C ALA A 569 24.05 18.93 -37.56
N ASP A 570 23.85 17.69 -37.12
CA ASP A 570 22.89 16.77 -37.73
C ASP A 570 21.44 17.24 -37.50
N ASP A 571 21.11 17.67 -36.29
CA ASP A 571 19.79 18.28 -35.97
C ASP A 571 19.53 19.58 -36.80
N ALA A 572 20.57 20.39 -37.06
CA ALA A 572 20.45 21.60 -37.85
C ALA A 572 20.38 21.33 -39.38
N SER A 573 20.68 20.10 -39.84
CA SER A 573 20.62 19.69 -41.25
C SER A 573 19.30 19.02 -41.61
N GLU A 574 18.46 18.65 -40.64
CA GLU A 574 17.13 18.05 -40.83
C GLU A 574 15.97 19.08 -40.78
N ASP A 575 16.20 20.36 -40.44
CA ASP A 575 15.26 21.48 -40.57
C ASP A 575 15.50 22.24 -41.89
#